data_f861fad7ffcea24c182366652f0dcffd
#
_entry.id   f861fad7ffcea24c182366652f0dcffd
#
_cell.length_a   1.000
_cell.length_b   1.000
_cell.length_c   1.000
_cell.angle_alpha   90.00
_cell.angle_beta   90.00
_cell.angle_gamma   90.00
#
_symmetry.space_group_name_H-M   'P 1'
#
loop_
_entity.id
_entity.type
_entity.pdbx_description
1 polymer ?
#
loop_
_entity_poly.entity_id
_entity_poly.type
_entity_poly.pdbx_seq_one_letter_code
_entity_poly.pdbx_strand_id
1 'polypeptide(L)'
;MKVMKLKSCFWLIGLLLVCNVYAQELCRADFLPKASAAFDLLTQKYSEERIVKEIRAKNVRWVTNLMSASAVFYKATHEKRYLDMSEQVFGNAIREWKKNEKLMHGKDDFFALQNLALAYEILQDNDRLPMGADEVMIRFADLHFDPDFVIDNNQGQERALGFVRMCNLFPDAPGVSHWKEYVDKMWHFWYRNKDVDETATLYASIHLNDIINIAIESDKVA
;
A
#
# COMPACT_ATOMS: atom_id res chain seq x y z
N MET A 1 -25.29 44.16 4.74
CA MET A 1 -25.81 42.76 4.93
C MET A 1 -24.94 41.65 4.34
N LYS A 2 -23.69 41.89 3.88
CA LYS A 2 -22.78 40.87 3.30
C LYS A 2 -21.65 40.37 4.22
N VAL A 3 -21.33 41.06 5.30
CA VAL A 3 -20.19 40.73 6.17
C VAL A 3 -20.50 39.66 7.22
N MET A 4 -21.80 39.45 7.55
CA MET A 4 -22.20 38.45 8.55
C MET A 4 -22.12 36.99 8.05
N LYS A 5 -22.23 36.77 6.73
CA LYS A 5 -22.18 35.39 6.15
C LYS A 5 -20.79 34.76 6.12
N LEU A 6 -19.74 35.58 6.04
CA LEU A 6 -18.36 35.06 5.97
C LEU A 6 -17.85 34.53 7.31
N LYS A 7 -18.19 35.24 8.42
CA LYS A 7 -17.78 34.83 9.77
C LYS A 7 -18.42 33.49 10.20
N SER A 8 -19.68 33.25 9.80
CA SER A 8 -20.39 32.00 10.12
C SER A 8 -19.79 30.79 9.41
N CYS A 9 -19.29 30.96 8.18
CA CYS A 9 -18.62 29.85 7.43
C CYS A 9 -17.27 29.47 8.08
N PHE A 10 -16.49 30.42 8.57
CA PHE A 10 -15.24 30.14 9.26
C PHE A 10 -15.43 29.36 10.56
N TRP A 11 -16.47 29.64 11.31
CA TRP A 11 -16.82 28.91 12.52
C TRP A 11 -17.27 27.47 12.23
N LEU A 12 -18.04 27.28 11.14
CA LEU A 12 -18.47 25.94 10.73
C LEU A 12 -17.30 25.07 10.26
N ILE A 13 -16.37 25.64 9.49
CA ILE A 13 -15.16 24.96 9.02
C ILE A 13 -14.24 24.62 10.21
N GLY A 14 -14.06 25.55 11.14
CA GLY A 14 -13.30 25.31 12.37
C GLY A 14 -13.92 24.19 13.21
N LEU A 15 -15.25 24.17 13.36
CA LEU A 15 -15.98 23.13 14.11
C LEU A 15 -15.86 21.75 13.43
N LEU A 16 -15.96 21.70 12.09
CA LEU A 16 -15.80 20.47 11.32
C LEU A 16 -14.38 19.91 11.39
N LEU A 17 -13.36 20.78 11.39
CA LEU A 17 -11.96 20.36 11.57
C LEU A 17 -11.72 19.82 12.98
N VAL A 18 -12.23 20.49 14.01
CA VAL A 18 -12.12 20.03 15.40
C VAL A 18 -12.88 18.72 15.60
N CYS A 19 -14.10 18.59 15.07
CA CYS A 19 -14.87 17.35 15.13
C CYS A 19 -14.17 16.19 14.41
N ASN A 20 -13.51 16.43 13.26
CA ASN A 20 -12.75 15.38 12.56
C ASN A 20 -11.51 14.94 13.35
N VAL A 21 -10.77 15.86 13.98
CA VAL A 21 -9.61 15.52 14.83
C VAL A 21 -10.05 14.69 16.03
N TYR A 22 -11.09 15.10 16.73
CA TYR A 22 -11.64 14.35 17.87
C TYR A 22 -12.25 12.99 17.44
N ALA A 23 -12.93 12.94 16.30
CA ALA A 23 -13.45 11.68 15.77
C ALA A 23 -12.33 10.71 15.39
N GLN A 24 -11.22 11.20 14.82
CA GLN A 24 -10.05 10.36 14.52
C GLN A 24 -9.36 9.84 15.78
N GLU A 25 -9.21 10.65 16.83
CA GLU A 25 -8.63 10.21 18.10
C GLU A 25 -9.52 9.20 18.83
N LEU A 26 -10.84 9.45 18.91
CA LEU A 26 -11.79 8.51 19.51
C LEU A 26 -11.85 7.19 18.74
N CYS A 27 -11.93 7.22 17.40
CA CYS A 27 -11.92 6.03 16.59
C CYS A 27 -10.60 5.26 16.71
N ARG A 28 -9.45 5.94 16.83
CA ARG A 28 -8.15 5.30 16.98
C ARG A 28 -8.03 4.59 18.34
N ALA A 29 -8.43 5.25 19.44
CA ALA A 29 -8.36 4.71 20.78
C ALA A 29 -9.24 3.46 20.97
N ASP A 30 -10.43 3.45 20.35
CA ASP A 30 -11.38 2.34 20.48
C ASP A 30 -11.13 1.22 19.46
N PHE A 31 -10.69 1.57 18.25
CA PHE A 31 -10.55 0.62 17.14
C PHE A 31 -9.21 -0.09 17.15
N LEU A 32 -8.11 0.62 17.39
CA LEU A 32 -6.76 0.05 17.28
C LEU A 32 -6.53 -1.16 18.21
N PRO A 33 -6.95 -1.15 19.51
CA PRO A 33 -6.80 -2.33 20.37
C PRO A 33 -7.58 -3.55 19.88
N LYS A 34 -8.79 -3.33 19.34
CA LYS A 34 -9.62 -4.42 18.79
C LYS A 34 -9.02 -4.97 17.48
N ALA A 35 -8.54 -4.10 16.62
CA ALA A 35 -7.86 -4.49 15.40
C ALA A 35 -6.57 -5.26 15.69
N SER A 36 -5.76 -4.79 16.64
CA SER A 36 -4.55 -5.49 17.11
C SER A 36 -4.87 -6.88 17.66
N ALA A 37 -5.86 -6.99 18.53
CA ALA A 37 -6.27 -8.28 19.09
C ALA A 37 -6.77 -9.26 18.00
N ALA A 38 -7.54 -8.77 17.02
CA ALA A 38 -7.99 -9.57 15.89
C ALA A 38 -6.82 -10.01 15.02
N PHE A 39 -5.86 -9.11 14.76
CA PHE A 39 -4.66 -9.40 14.00
C PHE A 39 -3.77 -10.43 14.72
N ASP A 40 -3.61 -10.33 16.04
CA ASP A 40 -2.87 -11.29 16.85
C ASP A 40 -3.48 -12.69 16.77
N LEU A 41 -4.81 -12.82 16.87
CA LEU A 41 -5.50 -14.09 16.70
C LEU A 41 -5.29 -14.70 15.31
N LEU A 42 -5.21 -13.84 14.29
CA LEU A 42 -4.94 -14.25 12.93
C LEU A 42 -3.50 -14.76 12.79
N THR A 43 -2.52 -14.01 13.31
CA THR A 43 -1.08 -14.28 13.13
C THR A 43 -0.58 -15.44 13.97
N GLN A 44 -1.21 -15.76 15.12
CA GLN A 44 -0.90 -16.95 15.91
C GLN A 44 -0.95 -18.26 15.10
N LYS A 45 -1.67 -18.28 13.98
CA LYS A 45 -1.80 -19.44 13.09
C LYS A 45 -0.71 -19.51 12.02
N TYR A 46 0.17 -18.52 11.94
CA TYR A 46 1.16 -18.41 10.86
C TYR A 46 2.56 -18.73 11.35
N SER A 47 2.87 -20.03 11.40
CA SER A 47 4.25 -20.49 11.53
C SER A 47 5.08 -20.15 10.29
N GLU A 48 6.40 -20.13 10.43
CA GLU A 48 7.29 -19.93 9.29
C GLU A 48 7.03 -20.93 8.15
N GLU A 49 6.80 -22.20 8.49
CA GLU A 49 6.46 -23.26 7.52
C GLU A 49 5.19 -22.92 6.72
N ARG A 50 4.18 -22.40 7.39
CA ARG A 50 2.94 -22.00 6.72
C ARG A 50 3.17 -20.80 5.80
N ILE A 51 3.92 -19.81 6.23
CA ILE A 51 4.28 -18.65 5.40
C ILE A 51 5.01 -19.12 4.13
N VAL A 52 6.03 -19.96 4.27
CA VAL A 52 6.77 -20.51 3.13
C VAL A 52 5.86 -21.34 2.21
N LYS A 53 4.91 -22.11 2.78
CA LYS A 53 3.92 -22.85 1.99
C LYS A 53 3.05 -21.92 1.14
N GLU A 54 2.56 -20.80 1.72
CA GLU A 54 1.74 -19.83 1.00
C GLU A 54 2.54 -19.14 -0.12
N ILE A 55 3.82 -18.81 0.12
CA ILE A 55 4.71 -18.25 -0.91
C ILE A 55 4.85 -19.25 -2.09
N ARG A 56 5.14 -20.52 -1.79
CA ARG A 56 5.28 -21.58 -2.79
C ARG A 56 3.99 -21.92 -3.52
N ALA A 57 2.86 -21.71 -2.87
CA ALA A 57 1.52 -21.82 -3.47
C ALA A 57 1.14 -20.63 -4.35
N LYS A 58 2.02 -19.62 -4.50
CA LYS A 58 1.79 -18.40 -5.26
C LYS A 58 0.65 -17.53 -4.73
N ASN A 59 0.38 -17.58 -3.44
CA ASN A 59 -0.59 -16.71 -2.79
C ASN A 59 0.03 -15.31 -2.53
N VAL A 60 0.51 -14.68 -3.59
CA VAL A 60 1.31 -13.43 -3.56
C VAL A 60 0.55 -12.32 -2.84
N ARG A 61 -0.73 -12.10 -3.19
CA ARG A 61 -1.59 -11.12 -2.52
C ARG A 61 -1.66 -11.34 -1.00
N TRP A 62 -1.86 -12.59 -0.59
CA TRP A 62 -1.94 -12.92 0.83
C TRP A 62 -0.62 -12.63 1.55
N VAL A 63 0.51 -13.02 0.96
CA VAL A 63 1.85 -12.82 1.52
C VAL A 63 2.16 -11.34 1.68
N THR A 64 1.92 -10.53 0.64
CA THR A 64 2.18 -9.09 0.66
C THR A 64 1.22 -8.34 1.58
N ASN A 65 -0.04 -8.75 1.67
CA ASN A 65 -0.98 -8.20 2.66
C ASN A 65 -0.55 -8.48 4.10
N LEU A 66 -0.07 -9.70 4.40
CA LEU A 66 0.38 -10.03 5.75
C LEU A 66 1.60 -9.20 6.15
N MET A 67 2.60 -9.06 5.27
CA MET A 67 3.80 -8.27 5.58
C MET A 67 3.46 -6.78 5.74
N SER A 68 2.66 -6.20 4.83
CA SER A 68 2.29 -4.79 4.91
C SER A 68 1.40 -4.48 6.11
N ALA A 69 0.40 -5.31 6.40
CA ALA A 69 -0.45 -5.14 7.57
C ALA A 69 0.38 -5.19 8.85
N SER A 70 1.32 -6.14 8.98
CA SER A 70 2.23 -6.22 10.11
C SER A 70 3.08 -4.94 10.24
N ALA A 71 3.65 -4.45 9.15
CA ALA A 71 4.43 -3.22 9.14
C ALA A 71 3.59 -1.99 9.57
N VAL A 72 2.36 -1.88 9.07
CA VAL A 72 1.42 -0.79 9.45
C VAL A 72 1.01 -0.88 10.91
N PHE A 73 0.75 -2.08 11.45
CA PHE A 73 0.49 -2.25 12.88
C PHE A 73 1.69 -1.82 13.72
N TYR A 74 2.92 -2.13 13.31
CA TYR A 74 4.11 -1.60 13.96
C TYR A 74 4.15 -0.07 13.94
N LYS A 75 3.94 0.55 12.78
CA LYS A 75 3.91 2.03 12.67
C LYS A 75 2.84 2.67 13.56
N ALA A 76 1.72 1.99 13.76
CA ALA A 76 0.62 2.48 14.57
C ALA A 76 0.79 2.27 16.09
N THR A 77 1.46 1.17 16.51
CA THR A 77 1.55 0.74 17.90
C THR A 77 2.95 0.81 18.50
N HIS A 78 3.98 0.83 17.66
CA HIS A 78 5.40 0.66 18.01
C HIS A 78 5.72 -0.68 18.70
N GLU A 79 4.83 -1.67 18.61
CA GLU A 79 5.04 -2.99 19.17
C GLU A 79 5.95 -3.83 18.27
N LYS A 80 7.14 -4.14 18.77
CA LYS A 80 8.21 -4.86 18.06
C LYS A 80 7.76 -6.16 17.39
N ARG A 81 6.83 -6.89 17.99
CA ARG A 81 6.31 -8.16 17.45
C ARG A 81 5.71 -8.02 16.04
N TYR A 82 5.14 -6.87 15.72
CA TYR A 82 4.59 -6.62 14.38
C TYR A 82 5.70 -6.34 13.36
N LEU A 83 6.75 -5.64 13.77
CA LEU A 83 7.93 -5.46 12.92
C LEU A 83 8.62 -6.80 12.67
N ASP A 84 8.81 -7.62 13.71
CA ASP A 84 9.42 -8.95 13.60
C ASP A 84 8.59 -9.87 12.67
N MET A 85 7.27 -9.81 12.72
CA MET A 85 6.40 -10.55 11.80
C MET A 85 6.57 -10.06 10.34
N SER A 86 6.57 -8.76 10.12
CA SER A 86 6.79 -8.19 8.78
C SER A 86 8.14 -8.61 8.22
N GLU A 87 9.22 -8.49 9.00
CA GLU A 87 10.58 -8.92 8.65
C GLU A 87 10.63 -10.41 8.30
N GLN A 88 9.97 -11.26 9.12
CA GLN A 88 9.92 -12.70 8.88
C GLN A 88 9.23 -13.03 7.56
N VAL A 89 8.05 -12.45 7.30
CA VAL A 89 7.29 -12.72 6.07
C VAL A 89 8.07 -12.20 4.87
N PHE A 90 8.59 -10.99 4.94
CA PHE A 90 9.39 -10.36 3.90
C PHE A 90 10.65 -11.16 3.60
N GLY A 91 11.43 -11.52 4.61
CA GLY A 91 12.67 -12.29 4.45
C GLY A 91 12.43 -13.69 3.84
N ASN A 92 11.34 -14.35 4.24
CA ASN A 92 10.95 -15.63 3.61
C ASN A 92 10.56 -15.45 2.15
N ALA A 93 9.81 -14.40 1.81
CA ALA A 93 9.43 -14.09 0.44
C ALA A 93 10.66 -13.82 -0.44
N ILE A 94 11.56 -12.92 -0.01
CA ILE A 94 12.81 -12.60 -0.71
C ILE A 94 13.62 -13.88 -0.96
N ARG A 95 13.79 -14.74 0.06
CA ARG A 95 14.55 -15.98 -0.04
C ARG A 95 13.96 -16.96 -1.06
N GLU A 96 12.64 -17.16 -1.07
CA GLU A 96 11.98 -18.08 -1.98
C GLU A 96 11.89 -17.51 -3.41
N TRP A 97 11.63 -16.20 -3.56
CA TRP A 97 11.58 -15.55 -4.85
C TRP A 97 12.94 -15.49 -5.55
N LYS A 98 14.02 -15.26 -4.81
CA LYS A 98 15.40 -15.39 -5.37
C LYS A 98 15.69 -16.78 -5.90
N LYS A 99 15.14 -17.82 -5.31
CA LYS A 99 15.29 -19.20 -5.82
C LYS A 99 14.44 -19.47 -7.06
N ASN A 100 13.27 -18.85 -7.14
CA ASN A 100 12.32 -19.08 -8.21
C ASN A 100 11.41 -17.85 -8.41
N GLU A 101 11.75 -17.00 -9.37
CA GLU A 101 10.99 -15.79 -9.67
C GLU A 101 9.54 -16.04 -10.14
N LYS A 102 9.23 -17.25 -10.65
CA LYS A 102 7.85 -17.61 -11.00
C LYS A 102 6.90 -17.60 -9.81
N LEU A 103 7.43 -17.58 -8.59
CA LEU A 103 6.64 -17.44 -7.35
C LEU A 103 6.21 -15.99 -7.08
N MET A 104 6.76 -14.99 -7.79
CA MET A 104 6.36 -13.60 -7.71
C MET A 104 5.01 -13.32 -8.38
N HIS A 105 4.54 -14.23 -9.24
CA HIS A 105 3.23 -14.13 -9.88
C HIS A 105 2.23 -15.08 -9.22
N GLY A 106 1.00 -14.60 -9.08
CA GLY A 106 -0.08 -15.38 -8.51
C GLY A 106 -1.45 -14.79 -8.81
N LYS A 107 -2.47 -15.36 -8.19
CA LYS A 107 -3.81 -14.82 -8.30
C LYS A 107 -3.89 -13.45 -7.59
N ASP A 108 -4.54 -12.49 -8.23
CA ASP A 108 -4.77 -11.13 -7.71
C ASP A 108 -3.47 -10.40 -7.31
N ASP A 109 -2.37 -10.66 -8.03
CA ASP A 109 -1.05 -10.09 -7.72
C ASP A 109 -0.93 -8.59 -8.06
N PHE A 110 -1.89 -8.03 -8.78
CA PHE A 110 -1.95 -6.59 -9.08
C PHE A 110 -2.06 -5.71 -7.81
N PHE A 111 -2.53 -6.25 -6.68
CA PHE A 111 -2.53 -5.56 -5.39
C PHE A 111 -1.19 -5.70 -4.63
N ALA A 112 -0.29 -6.56 -5.09
CA ALA A 112 0.87 -6.96 -4.31
C ALA A 112 1.94 -5.88 -4.24
N LEU A 113 2.18 -5.15 -5.35
CA LEU A 113 3.31 -4.23 -5.46
C LEU A 113 3.24 -3.09 -4.43
N GLN A 114 2.08 -2.46 -4.26
CA GLN A 114 1.91 -1.37 -3.30
C GLN A 114 2.10 -1.83 -1.85
N ASN A 115 1.64 -3.04 -1.53
CA ASN A 115 1.79 -3.63 -0.20
C ASN A 115 3.26 -4.00 0.08
N LEU A 116 3.93 -4.57 -0.92
CA LEU A 116 5.33 -4.93 -0.84
C LEU A 116 6.21 -3.68 -0.64
N ALA A 117 5.96 -2.62 -1.41
CA ALA A 117 6.68 -1.36 -1.30
C ALA A 117 6.48 -0.68 0.07
N LEU A 118 5.26 -0.69 0.59
CA LEU A 118 4.96 -0.16 1.92
C LEU A 118 5.69 -0.93 3.04
N ALA A 119 5.70 -2.25 2.96
CA ALA A 119 6.44 -3.06 3.94
C ALA A 119 7.96 -2.83 3.83
N TYR A 120 8.48 -2.73 2.61
CA TYR A 120 9.89 -2.43 2.35
C TYR A 120 10.30 -1.10 3.00
N GLU A 121 9.55 0.00 2.76
CA GLU A 121 9.82 1.32 3.34
C GLU A 121 9.92 1.26 4.87
N ILE A 122 8.96 0.63 5.53
CA ILE A 122 8.93 0.54 6.99
C ILE A 122 10.09 -0.33 7.53
N LEU A 123 10.44 -1.42 6.84
CA LEU A 123 11.57 -2.26 7.23
C LEU A 123 12.91 -1.54 7.00
N GLN A 124 13.04 -0.76 5.91
CA GLN A 124 14.20 0.08 5.63
C GLN A 124 14.43 1.12 6.72
N ASP A 125 13.38 1.85 7.11
CA ASP A 125 13.42 2.86 8.18
C ASP A 125 13.86 2.30 9.54
N ASN A 126 13.81 0.98 9.71
CA ASN A 126 14.14 0.28 10.94
C ASN A 126 15.39 -0.63 10.82
N ASP A 127 16.16 -0.53 9.73
CA ASP A 127 17.35 -1.36 9.46
C ASP A 127 17.07 -2.87 9.48
N ARG A 128 15.91 -3.29 8.95
CA ARG A 128 15.41 -4.69 8.97
C ARG A 128 15.31 -5.35 7.60
N LEU A 129 15.87 -4.73 6.56
CA LEU A 129 15.84 -5.33 5.23
C LEU A 129 16.82 -6.52 5.12
N PRO A 130 16.38 -7.64 4.56
CA PRO A 130 17.28 -8.75 4.24
C PRO A 130 18.20 -8.40 3.06
N MET A 131 19.37 -9.01 3.03
CA MET A 131 20.34 -8.83 1.93
C MET A 131 19.71 -9.19 0.57
N GLY A 132 19.85 -8.28 -0.39
CA GLY A 132 19.33 -8.41 -1.75
C GLY A 132 17.83 -8.15 -1.87
N ALA A 133 17.24 -7.44 -0.89
CA ALA A 133 15.86 -6.98 -0.97
C ALA A 133 15.64 -6.07 -2.17
N ASP A 134 16.54 -5.10 -2.40
CA ASP A 134 16.46 -4.12 -3.49
C ASP A 134 16.34 -4.78 -4.87
N GLU A 135 17.21 -5.74 -5.13
CA GLU A 135 17.21 -6.52 -6.38
C GLU A 135 15.85 -7.20 -6.62
N VAL A 136 15.31 -7.81 -5.58
CA VAL A 136 14.03 -8.52 -5.67
C VAL A 136 12.88 -7.54 -5.83
N MET A 137 12.90 -6.39 -5.14
CA MET A 137 11.90 -5.34 -5.27
C MET A 137 11.82 -4.79 -6.69
N ILE A 138 12.97 -4.41 -7.26
CA ILE A 138 13.06 -3.92 -8.64
C ILE A 138 12.56 -4.99 -9.62
N ARG A 139 13.04 -6.23 -9.46
CA ARG A 139 12.62 -7.35 -10.30
C ARG A 139 11.11 -7.62 -10.19
N PHE A 140 10.55 -7.53 -8.98
CA PHE A 140 9.11 -7.69 -8.77
C PHE A 140 8.31 -6.62 -9.51
N ALA A 141 8.73 -5.36 -9.43
CA ALA A 141 8.08 -4.26 -10.15
C ALA A 141 8.15 -4.45 -11.68
N ASP A 142 9.31 -4.83 -12.22
CA ASP A 142 9.47 -5.09 -13.65
C ASP A 142 8.61 -6.24 -14.15
N LEU A 143 8.50 -7.31 -13.37
CA LEU A 143 7.65 -8.47 -13.71
C LEU A 143 6.15 -8.13 -13.69
N HIS A 144 5.75 -7.14 -12.88
CA HIS A 144 4.35 -6.70 -12.78
C HIS A 144 4.04 -5.50 -13.67
N PHE A 145 5.03 -5.00 -14.41
CA PHE A 145 4.80 -3.95 -15.41
C PHE A 145 4.11 -4.56 -16.64
N ASP A 146 2.93 -4.04 -16.92
CA ASP A 146 2.13 -4.38 -18.09
C ASP A 146 1.54 -3.07 -18.63
N PRO A 147 2.04 -2.55 -19.76
CA PRO A 147 1.59 -1.27 -20.32
C PRO A 147 0.13 -1.30 -20.79
N ASP A 148 -0.40 -2.49 -21.07
CA ASP A 148 -1.76 -2.69 -21.56
C ASP A 148 -2.75 -3.06 -20.44
N PHE A 149 -2.27 -3.12 -19.18
CA PHE A 149 -3.14 -3.39 -18.06
C PHE A 149 -4.20 -2.30 -17.89
N VAL A 150 -5.41 -2.73 -17.58
CA VAL A 150 -6.58 -1.86 -17.38
C VAL A 150 -6.31 -0.82 -16.31
N ILE A 151 -6.53 0.47 -16.65
CA ILE A 151 -6.28 1.62 -15.77
C ILE A 151 -7.54 2.30 -15.25
N ASP A 152 -8.71 1.86 -15.69
CA ASP A 152 -10.03 2.45 -15.44
C ASP A 152 -10.75 1.87 -14.20
N ASN A 153 -10.08 0.99 -13.46
CA ASN A 153 -10.62 0.35 -12.27
C ASN A 153 -9.62 0.37 -11.09
N ASN A 154 -10.07 -0.11 -9.92
CA ASN A 154 -9.27 -0.17 -8.70
C ASN A 154 -7.96 -0.98 -8.88
N GLN A 155 -7.95 -1.99 -9.72
CA GLN A 155 -6.78 -2.83 -9.96
C GLN A 155 -5.65 -2.04 -10.61
N GLY A 156 -5.99 -1.21 -11.60
CA GLY A 156 -5.04 -0.31 -12.25
C GLY A 156 -4.52 0.78 -11.32
N GLN A 157 -5.38 1.32 -10.47
CA GLN A 157 -5.00 2.35 -9.49
C GLN A 157 -4.10 1.80 -8.39
N GLU A 158 -4.41 0.63 -7.83
CA GLU A 158 -3.56 -0.06 -6.87
C GLU A 158 -2.18 -0.39 -7.46
N ARG A 159 -2.13 -0.78 -8.71
CA ARG A 159 -0.87 -1.00 -9.43
C ARG A 159 -0.09 0.30 -9.62
N ALA A 160 -0.77 1.39 -9.99
CA ALA A 160 -0.15 2.71 -10.14
C ALA A 160 0.40 3.22 -8.80
N LEU A 161 -0.33 3.04 -7.69
CA LEU A 161 0.16 3.37 -6.35
C LEU A 161 1.45 2.59 -6.02
N GLY A 162 1.48 1.31 -6.39
CA GLY A 162 2.69 0.49 -6.26
C GLY A 162 3.88 1.08 -7.03
N PHE A 163 3.67 1.48 -8.29
CA PHE A 163 4.73 2.07 -9.12
C PHE A 163 5.19 3.43 -8.62
N VAL A 164 4.28 4.29 -8.12
CA VAL A 164 4.68 5.57 -7.50
C VAL A 164 5.64 5.33 -6.33
N ARG A 165 5.31 4.38 -5.44
CA ARG A 165 6.18 4.01 -4.32
C ARG A 165 7.52 3.46 -4.79
N MET A 166 7.52 2.62 -5.82
CA MET A 166 8.76 2.11 -6.40
C MET A 166 9.64 3.21 -7.00
N CYS A 167 9.03 4.21 -7.65
CA CYS A 167 9.78 5.39 -8.14
C CYS A 167 10.42 6.19 -6.99
N ASN A 168 9.76 6.28 -5.83
CA ASN A 168 10.28 6.95 -4.66
C ASN A 168 11.43 6.17 -4.01
N LEU A 169 11.26 4.86 -3.88
CA LEU A 169 12.24 3.98 -3.24
C LEU A 169 13.48 3.74 -4.10
N PHE A 170 13.31 3.68 -5.42
CA PHE A 170 14.36 3.32 -6.37
C PHE A 170 14.41 4.28 -7.57
N PRO A 171 14.71 5.58 -7.34
CA PRO A 171 14.64 6.61 -8.39
C PRO A 171 15.61 6.38 -9.56
N ASP A 172 16.68 5.61 -9.34
CA ASP A 172 17.69 5.30 -10.33
C ASP A 172 17.54 3.89 -10.95
N ALA A 173 16.44 3.16 -10.63
CA ALA A 173 16.23 1.84 -11.20
C ALA A 173 15.98 1.88 -12.70
N PRO A 174 16.44 0.88 -13.48
CA PRO A 174 16.26 0.87 -14.94
C PRO A 174 14.81 0.97 -15.42
N GLY A 175 13.86 0.44 -14.63
CA GLY A 175 12.42 0.42 -14.92
C GLY A 175 11.68 1.73 -14.62
N VAL A 176 12.30 2.69 -13.94
CA VAL A 176 11.63 3.92 -13.44
C VAL A 176 10.89 4.71 -14.52
N SER A 177 11.45 4.84 -15.71
CA SER A 177 10.78 5.57 -16.81
C SER A 177 9.45 4.92 -17.20
N HIS A 178 9.41 3.60 -17.27
CA HIS A 178 8.19 2.83 -17.61
C HIS A 178 7.17 2.90 -16.48
N TRP A 179 7.63 2.82 -15.21
CA TRP A 179 6.74 2.93 -14.05
C TRP A 179 6.08 4.32 -13.98
N LYS A 180 6.86 5.40 -14.23
CA LYS A 180 6.33 6.77 -14.31
C LYS A 180 5.33 6.92 -15.45
N GLU A 181 5.65 6.40 -16.63
CA GLU A 181 4.73 6.43 -17.79
C GLU A 181 3.39 5.76 -17.47
N TYR A 182 3.40 4.61 -16.77
CA TYR A 182 2.16 3.94 -16.34
C TYR A 182 1.36 4.82 -15.38
N VAL A 183 2.01 5.42 -14.39
CA VAL A 183 1.37 6.32 -13.42
C VAL A 183 0.76 7.54 -14.11
N ASP A 184 1.50 8.17 -15.02
CA ASP A 184 1.04 9.32 -15.79
C ASP A 184 -0.17 8.96 -16.67
N LYS A 185 -0.13 7.80 -17.33
CA LYS A 185 -1.24 7.28 -18.14
C LYS A 185 -2.51 7.10 -17.28
N MET A 186 -2.37 6.47 -16.10
CA MET A 186 -3.47 6.29 -15.15
C MET A 186 -3.99 7.64 -14.65
N TRP A 187 -3.10 8.56 -14.28
CA TRP A 187 -3.47 9.89 -13.78
C TRP A 187 -4.21 10.71 -14.83
N HIS A 188 -3.73 10.72 -16.10
CA HIS A 188 -4.39 11.39 -17.21
C HIS A 188 -5.75 10.80 -17.54
N PHE A 189 -5.89 9.47 -17.45
CA PHE A 189 -7.17 8.80 -17.63
C PHE A 189 -8.16 9.24 -16.56
N TRP A 190 -7.80 9.17 -15.28
CA TRP A 190 -8.64 9.58 -14.19
C TRP A 190 -9.02 11.07 -14.26
N TYR A 191 -8.04 11.94 -14.54
CA TYR A 191 -8.27 13.39 -14.64
C TYR A 191 -9.31 13.75 -15.71
N ARG A 192 -9.30 13.04 -16.84
CA ARG A 192 -10.25 13.28 -17.94
C ARG A 192 -11.64 12.72 -17.67
N ASN A 193 -11.70 11.50 -17.15
CA ASN A 193 -12.95 10.79 -17.01
C ASN A 193 -13.62 11.06 -15.66
N LYS A 194 -12.82 11.30 -14.59
CA LYS A 194 -13.27 11.53 -13.19
C LYS A 194 -14.26 10.49 -12.70
N ASP A 195 -14.27 9.35 -13.35
CA ASP A 195 -15.19 8.25 -13.11
C ASP A 195 -14.42 6.94 -13.19
N VAL A 196 -15.00 5.93 -12.62
CA VAL A 196 -14.51 4.56 -12.60
C VAL A 196 -15.65 3.65 -13.02
N ASP A 197 -15.36 2.64 -13.78
CA ASP A 197 -16.35 1.70 -14.29
C ASP A 197 -17.09 0.90 -13.21
N GLU A 198 -16.65 1.02 -11.96
CA GLU A 198 -17.24 0.32 -10.83
C GLU A 198 -18.18 1.25 -10.05
N THR A 199 -19.49 1.05 -10.21
CA THR A 199 -20.54 1.91 -9.65
C THR A 199 -20.90 1.63 -8.18
N ALA A 200 -20.30 0.62 -7.55
CA ALA A 200 -20.58 0.28 -6.15
C ALA A 200 -19.94 1.31 -5.20
N THR A 201 -20.69 1.80 -4.23
CA THR A 201 -20.24 2.82 -3.26
C THR A 201 -18.94 2.43 -2.54
N LEU A 202 -18.75 1.13 -2.27
CA LEU A 202 -17.51 0.63 -1.64
C LEU A 202 -16.31 0.84 -2.56
N TYR A 203 -16.44 0.53 -3.84
CA TYR A 203 -15.36 0.70 -4.81
C TYR A 203 -15.05 2.17 -5.04
N ALA A 204 -16.03 3.05 -5.07
CA ALA A 204 -15.80 4.49 -5.16
C ALA A 204 -14.94 5.02 -4.01
N SER A 205 -15.12 4.51 -2.79
CA SER A 205 -14.26 4.89 -1.65
C SER A 205 -12.83 4.34 -1.76
N ILE A 206 -12.65 3.13 -2.31
CA ILE A 206 -11.31 2.57 -2.59
C ILE A 206 -10.60 3.43 -3.63
N HIS A 207 -11.26 3.74 -4.74
CA HIS A 207 -10.71 4.59 -5.81
C HIS A 207 -10.28 5.95 -5.28
N LEU A 208 -11.12 6.62 -4.49
CA LEU A 208 -10.79 7.92 -3.92
C LEU A 208 -9.56 7.83 -3.00
N ASN A 209 -9.49 6.80 -2.19
CA ASN A 209 -8.34 6.56 -1.32
C ASN A 209 -7.06 6.35 -2.13
N ASP A 210 -7.10 5.55 -3.19
CA ASP A 210 -5.95 5.28 -4.03
C ASP A 210 -5.48 6.54 -4.76
N ILE A 211 -6.40 7.32 -5.34
CA ILE A 211 -6.07 8.59 -6.00
C ILE A 211 -5.44 9.59 -5.03
N ILE A 212 -5.95 9.70 -3.81
CA ILE A 212 -5.37 10.57 -2.76
C ILE A 212 -3.96 10.07 -2.42
N ASN A 213 -3.77 8.78 -2.22
CA ASN A 213 -2.46 8.22 -1.91
C ASN A 213 -1.47 8.40 -3.06
N ILE A 214 -1.89 8.21 -4.32
CA ILE A 214 -1.04 8.46 -5.49
C ILE A 214 -0.62 9.94 -5.54
N ALA A 215 -1.54 10.87 -5.29
CA ALA A 215 -1.22 12.29 -5.27
C ALA A 215 -0.18 12.61 -4.17
N ILE A 216 -0.39 12.10 -2.94
CA ILE A 216 0.52 12.31 -1.81
C ILE A 216 1.91 11.70 -2.11
N GLU A 217 1.96 10.49 -2.65
CA GLU A 217 3.23 9.83 -2.98
C GLU A 217 3.93 10.49 -4.18
N SER A 218 3.18 11.02 -5.16
CA SER A 218 3.76 11.72 -6.31
C SER A 218 4.42 13.05 -5.93
N ASP A 219 3.89 13.78 -4.95
CA ASP A 219 4.47 15.03 -4.46
C ASP A 219 5.85 14.83 -3.80
N LYS A 220 6.19 13.62 -3.38
CA LYS A 220 7.51 13.30 -2.83
C LYS A 220 8.61 13.21 -3.91
N VAL A 221 8.23 13.14 -5.19
CA VAL A 221 9.14 12.97 -6.35
C VAL A 221 9.41 14.29 -7.06
N ALA A 222 8.65 15.32 -6.78
CA ALA A 222 8.78 16.66 -7.36
C ALA A 222 9.81 17.52 -6.61
#